data_86d197b0bb4ce02ceb5ef8eb6aaa5ff6
#
_entry.id   86d197b0bb4ce02ceb5ef8eb6aaa5ff6
#
_cell.length_a   1.000
_cell.length_b   1.000
_cell.length_c   1.000
_cell.angle_alpha   90.00
_cell.angle_beta   90.00
_cell.angle_gamma   90.00
#
_symmetry.space_group_name_H-M   'P 1'
#
loop_
_entity.id
_entity.type
_entity.pdbx_description
1 polymer ?
#
loop_
_entity_poly.entity_id
_entity_poly.type
_entity_poly.pdbx_seq_one_letter_code
_entity_poly.pdbx_strand_id
1 'polypeptide(L)'
;MNPLEHLATLTRKDPRSALTRRDWHRMALALALSPWLAPATQAQTLNSASGAAQGPRWQVDPFSLGVASGQPQPDSVVLWTRLHMAEADAPLKAQAINVVCEVFADAALRQPVRQWRVQTDAARAHSVHVVATGLQPGRPYWYRFVCGSASSPVGRARTSPGVNDAVDRLRIALASCQHYEQGYFAAHREMAQRDLDLVLFVGDYIYESSNPQYMLRQHLGGVPKSLDEYRDRHAQYKSDADLRACHAAHTWLMTWDDHEVVNDYANDLDRNFTDPQVFLRRRAAAYQAYFEHMPVRLGPDAAKPSQMRIHDRMAWGRL
;
A
#
# COMPACT_ATOMS: atom_id res chain seq x y z
N MET A 1 -30.81 26.17 14.66
CA MET A 1 -31.38 24.84 14.47
C MET A 1 -30.27 23.95 13.92
N ASN A 2 -29.89 22.90 14.67
CA ASN A 2 -28.76 22.04 14.35
C ASN A 2 -29.09 21.21 13.09
N PRO A 3 -28.19 21.07 12.12
CA PRO A 3 -28.42 20.27 10.90
C PRO A 3 -28.86 18.84 11.16
N LEU A 4 -28.46 18.23 12.29
CA LEU A 4 -28.87 16.88 12.70
C LEU A 4 -30.34 16.79 13.16
N GLU A 5 -30.91 17.86 13.67
CA GLU A 5 -32.36 17.91 14.03
C GLU A 5 -33.26 18.01 12.78
N HIS A 6 -32.74 18.58 11.70
CA HIS A 6 -33.46 18.66 10.43
C HIS A 6 -33.51 17.33 9.69
N LEU A 7 -32.48 16.52 9.82
CA LEU A 7 -32.44 15.13 9.30
C LEU A 7 -33.44 14.20 10.04
N ALA A 8 -33.57 14.35 11.36
CA ALA A 8 -34.51 13.57 12.16
C ALA A 8 -35.99 13.88 11.83
N THR A 9 -36.28 15.05 11.31
CA THR A 9 -37.64 15.46 10.92
C THR A 9 -38.02 14.91 9.53
N LEU A 10 -37.05 14.67 8.65
CA LEU A 10 -37.29 14.15 7.30
C LEU A 10 -37.51 12.60 7.29
N THR A 11 -37.00 11.89 8.30
CA THR A 11 -37.17 10.42 8.42
C THR A 11 -38.50 10.00 9.04
N ARG A 12 -39.32 10.93 9.53
CA ARG A 12 -40.67 10.67 10.10
C ARG A 12 -41.82 10.76 9.11
N LYS A 13 -41.55 10.96 7.82
CA LYS A 13 -42.61 10.91 6.79
C LYS A 13 -42.87 9.49 6.31
N ASP A 14 -44.16 9.21 6.09
CA ASP A 14 -44.75 7.97 5.60
C ASP A 14 -43.86 7.31 4.51
N PRO A 15 -43.52 6.02 4.61
CA PRO A 15 -42.69 5.32 3.63
C PRO A 15 -43.26 5.21 2.22
N ARG A 16 -44.46 5.76 1.97
CA ARG A 16 -45.12 5.75 0.65
C ARG A 16 -45.00 7.06 -0.14
N SER A 17 -44.36 8.10 0.37
CA SER A 17 -44.14 9.34 -0.38
C SER A 17 -42.78 9.30 -1.11
N ALA A 18 -42.83 9.25 -2.43
CA ALA A 18 -41.60 9.35 -3.25
C ALA A 18 -40.91 10.70 -3.01
N LEU A 19 -39.62 10.63 -2.70
CA LEU A 19 -38.74 11.81 -2.52
C LEU A 19 -38.72 12.61 -3.83
N THR A 20 -38.95 13.91 -3.75
CA THR A 20 -38.92 14.80 -4.92
C THR A 20 -37.48 15.12 -5.34
N ARG A 21 -37.26 15.51 -6.62
CA ARG A 21 -35.93 15.97 -7.10
C ARG A 21 -35.32 17.08 -6.21
N ARG A 22 -36.13 17.92 -5.59
CA ARG A 22 -35.69 18.96 -4.65
C ARG A 22 -35.16 18.37 -3.33
N ASP A 23 -35.74 17.30 -2.86
CA ASP A 23 -35.27 16.60 -1.63
C ASP A 23 -33.95 15.91 -1.86
N TRP A 24 -33.74 15.34 -3.05
CA TRP A 24 -32.43 14.80 -3.48
C TRP A 24 -31.34 15.88 -3.56
N HIS A 25 -31.63 17.06 -4.09
CA HIS A 25 -30.66 18.16 -4.16
C HIS A 25 -30.28 18.68 -2.77
N ARG A 26 -31.22 18.74 -1.84
CA ARG A 26 -30.95 19.14 -0.45
C ARG A 26 -30.14 18.11 0.32
N MET A 27 -30.38 16.81 0.09
CA MET A 27 -29.58 15.74 0.67
C MET A 27 -28.15 15.71 0.07
N ALA A 28 -28.01 15.95 -1.22
CA ALA A 28 -26.70 16.04 -1.87
C ALA A 28 -25.88 17.24 -1.36
N LEU A 29 -26.51 18.40 -1.11
CA LEU A 29 -25.85 19.57 -0.52
C LEU A 29 -25.44 19.35 0.94
N ALA A 30 -26.23 18.62 1.73
CA ALA A 30 -25.91 18.32 3.13
C ALA A 30 -24.75 17.30 3.24
N LEU A 31 -24.61 16.38 2.29
CA LEU A 31 -23.51 15.43 2.22
C LEU A 31 -22.21 16.08 1.70
N ALA A 32 -22.31 17.13 0.87
CA ALA A 32 -21.15 17.88 0.36
C ALA A 32 -20.50 18.79 1.41
N LEU A 33 -21.18 19.10 2.52
CA LEU A 33 -20.69 19.95 3.60
C LEU A 33 -20.22 19.18 4.84
N SER A 34 -20.26 17.86 4.82
CA SER A 34 -19.66 17.05 5.90
C SER A 34 -18.16 16.99 5.68
N PRO A 35 -17.33 17.54 6.57
CA PRO A 35 -15.89 17.30 6.49
C PRO A 35 -15.65 15.82 6.69
N TRP A 36 -15.15 15.14 5.68
CA TRP A 36 -14.60 13.83 5.78
C TRP A 36 -13.41 13.91 6.75
N LEU A 37 -13.61 13.51 7.98
CA LEU A 37 -12.54 13.25 8.93
C LEU A 37 -11.81 11.99 8.49
N ALA A 38 -11.02 12.11 7.42
CA ALA A 38 -9.84 11.28 7.28
C ALA A 38 -8.94 11.62 8.48
N PRO A 39 -8.30 10.66 9.15
CA PRO A 39 -7.32 10.98 10.18
C PRO A 39 -6.27 11.87 9.51
N ALA A 40 -6.24 13.14 9.90
CA ALA A 40 -5.32 14.12 9.39
C ALA A 40 -3.91 13.69 9.78
N THR A 41 -3.16 13.15 8.83
CA THR A 41 -1.72 13.03 8.94
C THR A 41 -1.19 14.46 9.01
N GLN A 42 -0.85 14.92 10.21
CA GLN A 42 -0.33 16.29 10.39
C GLN A 42 1.03 16.38 9.71
N ALA A 43 1.06 17.06 8.57
CA ALA A 43 2.30 17.48 7.94
C ALA A 43 2.90 18.63 8.77
N GLN A 44 3.99 18.36 9.46
CA GLN A 44 4.75 19.41 10.16
C GLN A 44 5.85 19.93 9.24
N THR A 45 5.93 21.26 9.08
CA THR A 45 7.07 21.93 8.46
C THR A 45 8.31 21.70 9.31
N LEU A 46 9.44 21.44 8.62
CA LEU A 46 10.74 21.19 9.23
C LEU A 46 11.19 22.41 10.04
N ASN A 47 11.08 22.35 11.35
CA ASN A 47 11.98 23.06 12.23
C ASN A 47 13.14 22.11 12.53
N SER A 48 14.31 22.51 12.06
CA SER A 48 15.58 21.83 12.26
C SER A 48 15.87 21.65 13.75
N ALA A 49 16.41 20.51 14.05
CA ALA A 49 17.21 20.13 15.20
C ALA A 49 16.56 19.18 16.22
N SER A 50 17.22 18.03 16.36
CA SER A 50 17.41 17.23 17.56
C SER A 50 16.16 16.75 18.30
N GLY A 51 15.22 16.14 17.61
CA GLY A 51 14.43 15.09 18.20
C GLY A 51 15.03 13.75 17.80
N ALA A 52 16.13 13.32 18.44
CA ALA A 52 16.53 11.92 18.39
C ALA A 52 15.27 11.11 18.66
N ALA A 53 14.88 10.30 17.71
CA ALA A 53 13.59 9.62 17.72
C ALA A 53 13.44 8.87 19.04
N GLN A 54 12.55 9.37 19.91
CA GLN A 54 12.08 8.60 21.06
C GLN A 54 11.29 7.41 20.47
N GLY A 55 11.96 6.30 20.31
CA GLY A 55 11.41 5.10 19.73
C GLY A 55 12.17 3.87 20.22
N PRO A 56 11.76 2.68 19.80
CA PRO A 56 12.37 1.43 20.24
C PRO A 56 13.84 1.36 19.86
N ARG A 57 14.61 0.68 20.72
CA ARG A 57 15.94 0.19 20.37
C ARG A 57 15.79 -1.20 19.76
N TRP A 58 16.07 -1.30 18.48
CA TRP A 58 15.96 -2.53 17.75
C TRP A 58 17.19 -3.42 17.97
N GLN A 59 16.97 -4.72 18.14
CA GLN A 59 18.03 -5.73 18.19
C GLN A 59 18.34 -6.26 16.79
N VAL A 60 17.32 -6.29 15.92
CA VAL A 60 17.44 -6.69 14.50
C VAL A 60 16.82 -5.59 13.64
N ASP A 61 17.34 -5.39 12.42
CA ASP A 61 16.79 -4.41 11.48
C ASP A 61 15.31 -4.68 11.18
N PRO A 62 14.39 -3.81 11.61
CA PRO A 62 12.96 -4.00 11.38
C PRO A 62 12.54 -3.74 9.92
N PHE A 63 13.40 -3.10 9.11
CA PHE A 63 13.11 -2.77 7.72
C PHE A 63 13.53 -3.87 6.73
N SER A 64 13.64 -5.11 7.20
CA SER A 64 14.11 -6.26 6.42
C SER A 64 13.29 -6.56 5.15
N LEU A 65 12.04 -6.08 5.06
CA LEU A 65 11.20 -6.18 3.87
C LEU A 65 11.38 -4.99 2.89
N GLY A 66 12.28 -4.05 3.22
CA GLY A 66 12.61 -2.92 2.37
C GLY A 66 11.56 -1.81 2.36
N VAL A 67 11.61 -1.03 1.29
CA VAL A 67 10.71 0.12 1.04
C VAL A 67 10.12 0.00 -0.37
N ALA A 68 8.97 0.63 -0.59
CA ALA A 68 8.34 0.69 -1.90
C ALA A 68 7.61 2.02 -2.10
N SER A 69 7.42 2.42 -3.36
CA SER A 69 6.56 3.55 -3.73
C SER A 69 5.58 3.15 -4.82
N GLY A 70 4.39 3.77 -4.81
CA GLY A 70 3.36 3.42 -5.79
C GLY A 70 2.31 4.49 -6.01
N GLN A 71 1.43 4.22 -6.98
CA GLN A 71 0.30 5.06 -7.36
C GLN A 71 0.65 6.56 -7.44
N PRO A 72 1.59 6.93 -8.33
CA PRO A 72 2.02 8.32 -8.48
C PRO A 72 0.90 9.19 -9.03
N GLN A 73 0.79 10.40 -8.49
CA GLN A 73 -0.03 11.48 -9.00
C GLN A 73 0.85 12.71 -9.21
N PRO A 74 0.36 13.78 -9.88
CA PRO A 74 1.19 14.95 -10.13
C PRO A 74 1.75 15.61 -8.87
N ASP A 75 1.04 15.53 -7.76
CA ASP A 75 1.38 16.18 -6.50
C ASP A 75 1.63 15.23 -5.34
N SER A 76 1.58 13.91 -5.59
CA SER A 76 1.67 12.92 -4.51
C SER A 76 2.11 11.54 -5.00
N VAL A 77 2.61 10.75 -4.06
CA VAL A 77 2.97 9.32 -4.26
C VAL A 77 2.77 8.56 -2.95
N VAL A 78 2.42 7.29 -3.03
CA VAL A 78 2.39 6.42 -1.85
C VAL A 78 3.81 5.94 -1.55
N LEU A 79 4.23 6.08 -0.30
CA LEU A 79 5.47 5.52 0.23
C LEU A 79 5.13 4.46 1.26
N TRP A 80 5.79 3.32 1.17
CA TRP A 80 5.50 2.14 1.95
C TRP A 80 6.74 1.55 2.60
N THR A 81 6.56 1.02 3.82
CA THR A 81 7.43 0.06 4.46
C THR A 81 6.61 -0.80 5.44
N ARG A 82 7.24 -1.81 6.02
CA ARG A 82 6.67 -2.61 7.12
C ARG A 82 7.77 -2.91 8.13
N LEU A 83 7.48 -2.71 9.41
CA LEU A 83 8.36 -3.16 10.49
C LEU A 83 8.17 -4.67 10.66
N HIS A 84 9.11 -5.45 10.17
CA HIS A 84 9.12 -6.91 10.28
C HIS A 84 10.00 -7.32 11.46
N MET A 85 9.35 -7.68 12.55
CA MET A 85 10.02 -7.88 13.84
C MET A 85 10.50 -9.31 13.98
N ALA A 86 11.80 -9.46 14.25
CA ALA A 86 12.41 -10.72 14.64
C ALA A 86 11.93 -11.16 16.03
N GLU A 87 12.21 -12.39 16.41
CA GLU A 87 11.85 -12.91 17.74
C GLU A 87 12.52 -12.14 18.87
N ALA A 88 13.75 -11.65 18.64
CA ALA A 88 14.47 -10.81 19.61
C ALA A 88 13.72 -9.50 19.96
N ASP A 89 12.88 -9.00 19.05
CA ASP A 89 12.08 -7.80 19.21
C ASP A 89 10.59 -8.09 19.48
N ALA A 90 10.24 -9.34 19.80
CA ALA A 90 8.87 -9.80 20.04
C ALA A 90 8.05 -8.93 21.02
N PRO A 91 8.62 -8.38 22.11
CA PRO A 91 7.88 -7.51 23.02
C PRO A 91 7.33 -6.22 22.36
N LEU A 92 7.90 -5.81 21.24
CA LEU A 92 7.45 -4.64 20.47
C LEU A 92 6.24 -4.94 19.59
N LYS A 93 5.96 -6.21 19.27
CA LYS A 93 4.86 -6.62 18.38
C LYS A 93 3.48 -6.14 18.84
N ALA A 94 3.25 -6.05 20.14
CA ALA A 94 1.97 -5.60 20.71
C ALA A 94 1.87 -4.08 20.87
N GLN A 95 2.94 -3.33 20.61
CA GLN A 95 2.99 -1.89 20.84
C GLN A 95 2.60 -1.11 19.58
N ALA A 96 1.97 0.05 19.79
CA ALA A 96 1.86 1.06 18.76
C ALA A 96 3.20 1.80 18.61
N ILE A 97 3.72 1.86 17.40
CA ILE A 97 5.08 2.35 17.12
C ILE A 97 5.02 3.55 16.19
N ASN A 98 5.76 4.61 16.53
CA ASN A 98 5.89 5.79 15.70
C ASN A 98 7.03 5.62 14.70
N VAL A 99 6.73 5.90 13.43
CA VAL A 99 7.66 5.88 12.31
C VAL A 99 7.67 7.25 11.66
N VAL A 100 8.85 7.75 11.32
CA VAL A 100 9.03 8.98 10.56
C VAL A 100 9.38 8.63 9.12
N CYS A 101 8.62 9.16 8.16
CA CYS A 101 8.96 9.13 6.74
C CYS A 101 9.56 10.47 6.35
N GLU A 102 10.76 10.47 5.82
CA GLU A 102 11.49 11.65 5.35
C GLU A 102 11.61 11.60 3.83
N VAL A 103 11.32 12.72 3.15
CA VAL A 103 11.41 12.86 1.69
C VAL A 103 12.39 13.97 1.32
N PHE A 104 13.22 13.71 0.32
CA PHE A 104 14.31 14.56 -0.14
C PHE A 104 14.24 14.78 -1.66
N ALA A 105 14.79 15.91 -2.11
CA ALA A 105 14.88 16.25 -3.53
C ALA A 105 16.16 15.70 -4.20
N ASP A 106 17.09 15.10 -3.43
CA ASP A 106 18.35 14.57 -3.94
C ASP A 106 18.70 13.20 -3.34
N ALA A 107 19.45 12.40 -4.09
CA ALA A 107 19.85 11.05 -3.69
C ALA A 107 20.81 11.02 -2.49
N ALA A 108 21.52 12.11 -2.23
CA ALA A 108 22.42 12.25 -1.09
C ALA A 108 21.70 12.65 0.21
N LEU A 109 20.36 12.79 0.17
CA LEU A 109 19.50 13.15 1.30
C LEU A 109 19.91 14.48 1.98
N ARG A 110 20.41 15.44 1.22
CA ARG A 110 20.86 16.75 1.73
C ARG A 110 19.82 17.84 1.57
N GLN A 111 18.82 17.64 0.70
CA GLN A 111 17.77 18.60 0.41
C GLN A 111 16.42 18.08 0.91
N PRO A 112 16.09 18.26 2.20
CA PRO A 112 14.84 17.79 2.76
C PRO A 112 13.67 18.56 2.14
N VAL A 113 12.60 17.84 1.77
CA VAL A 113 11.37 18.40 1.22
C VAL A 113 10.27 18.40 2.27
N ARG A 114 10.02 17.24 2.89
CA ARG A 114 8.94 17.06 3.85
C ARG A 114 9.15 15.80 4.70
N GLN A 115 8.52 15.77 5.87
CA GLN A 115 8.43 14.58 6.71
C GLN A 115 7.00 14.34 7.19
N TRP A 116 6.68 13.07 7.46
CA TRP A 116 5.43 12.63 8.08
C TRP A 116 5.73 11.74 9.27
N ARG A 117 4.93 11.86 10.32
CA ARG A 117 4.93 10.95 11.45
C ARG A 117 3.68 10.09 11.36
N VAL A 118 3.87 8.78 11.41
CA VAL A 118 2.80 7.79 11.30
C VAL A 118 2.94 6.81 12.46
N GLN A 119 1.82 6.50 13.10
CA GLN A 119 1.76 5.42 14.07
C GLN A 119 1.29 4.14 13.37
N THR A 120 1.93 3.03 13.69
CA THR A 120 1.57 1.70 13.20
C THR A 120 1.48 0.71 14.35
N ASP A 121 0.72 -0.36 14.18
CA ASP A 121 0.44 -1.37 15.20
C ASP A 121 0.28 -2.79 14.63
N ALA A 122 0.06 -3.76 15.52
CA ALA A 122 -0.12 -5.17 15.18
C ALA A 122 -1.36 -5.43 14.31
N ALA A 123 -2.43 -4.63 14.42
CA ALA A 123 -3.65 -4.83 13.65
C ALA A 123 -3.40 -4.71 12.14
N ARG A 124 -2.41 -3.89 11.77
CA ARG A 124 -1.93 -3.69 10.39
C ARG A 124 -0.57 -4.35 10.13
N ALA A 125 -0.19 -5.37 10.90
CA ALA A 125 1.12 -6.03 10.82
C ALA A 125 2.30 -5.05 10.82
N HIS A 126 2.16 -3.91 11.48
CA HIS A 126 3.12 -2.80 11.48
C HIS A 126 3.49 -2.26 10.09
N SER A 127 2.58 -2.34 9.11
CA SER A 127 2.75 -1.69 7.82
C SER A 127 2.56 -0.17 7.95
N VAL A 128 3.30 0.56 7.15
CA VAL A 128 3.30 2.03 7.10
C VAL A 128 3.00 2.47 5.68
N HIS A 129 1.94 3.25 5.52
CA HIS A 129 1.57 3.88 4.26
C HIS A 129 1.54 5.39 4.47
N VAL A 130 2.35 6.11 3.69
CA VAL A 130 2.36 7.57 3.67
C VAL A 130 1.95 8.04 2.28
N VAL A 131 0.82 8.72 2.18
CA VAL A 131 0.51 9.48 0.96
C VAL A 131 1.28 10.80 1.04
N ALA A 132 2.47 10.80 0.43
CA ALA A 132 3.33 11.97 0.40
C ALA A 132 2.75 13.00 -0.57
N THR A 133 2.12 14.05 -0.03
CA THR A 133 1.43 15.12 -0.77
C THR A 133 2.24 16.41 -0.83
N GLY A 134 1.84 17.33 -1.74
CA GLY A 134 2.48 18.64 -1.90
C GLY A 134 3.85 18.55 -2.58
N LEU A 135 4.05 17.52 -3.38
CA LEU A 135 5.23 17.32 -4.23
C LEU A 135 5.05 18.05 -5.57
N GLN A 136 6.14 18.29 -6.29
CA GLN A 136 6.09 18.86 -7.64
C GLN A 136 5.87 17.77 -8.67
N PRO A 137 5.15 18.02 -9.77
CA PRO A 137 4.87 17.03 -10.80
C PRO A 137 6.13 16.66 -11.62
N GLY A 138 6.13 15.42 -12.11
CA GLY A 138 7.15 14.90 -13.03
C GLY A 138 8.55 14.75 -12.45
N ARG A 139 8.70 14.74 -11.12
CA ARG A 139 10.02 14.78 -10.46
C ARG A 139 10.35 13.51 -9.69
N PRO A 140 11.62 13.12 -9.65
CA PRO A 140 12.11 12.11 -8.72
C PRO A 140 12.25 12.70 -7.32
N TYR A 141 12.04 11.85 -6.31
CA TYR A 141 12.27 12.09 -4.89
C TYR A 141 12.94 10.88 -4.29
N TRP A 142 13.70 11.10 -3.22
CA TRP A 142 14.29 10.02 -2.41
C TRP A 142 13.67 10.05 -1.03
N TYR A 143 13.50 8.89 -0.43
CA TYR A 143 12.85 8.79 0.86
C TYR A 143 13.44 7.68 1.70
N ARG A 144 13.28 7.81 3.01
CA ARG A 144 13.56 6.75 3.97
C ARG A 144 12.56 6.80 5.11
N PHE A 145 12.50 5.69 5.85
CA PHE A 145 11.76 5.61 7.10
C PHE A 145 12.74 5.49 8.27
N VAL A 146 12.42 6.16 9.38
CA VAL A 146 13.21 6.13 10.61
C VAL A 146 12.30 5.71 11.75
N CYS A 147 12.77 4.74 12.55
CA CYS A 147 12.03 4.21 13.69
C CYS A 147 12.98 3.90 14.84
N GLY A 148 12.97 4.72 15.87
CA GLY A 148 13.91 4.59 16.99
C GLY A 148 15.37 4.59 16.51
N SER A 149 16.10 3.51 16.84
CA SER A 149 17.51 3.36 16.44
C SER A 149 17.72 2.89 15.00
N ALA A 150 16.67 2.53 14.26
CA ALA A 150 16.79 1.98 12.91
C ALA A 150 16.37 2.96 11.81
N SER A 151 17.00 2.81 10.65
CA SER A 151 16.67 3.53 9.41
C SER A 151 16.56 2.56 8.25
N SER A 152 15.52 2.73 7.43
CA SER A 152 15.34 1.90 6.24
C SER A 152 16.39 2.17 5.17
N PRO A 153 16.52 1.27 4.17
CA PRO A 153 17.14 1.63 2.91
C PRO A 153 16.51 2.89 2.31
N VAL A 154 17.28 3.57 1.44
CA VAL A 154 16.76 4.71 0.68
C VAL A 154 15.97 4.20 -0.50
N GLY A 155 14.73 4.66 -0.64
CA GLY A 155 13.90 4.44 -1.83
C GLY A 155 13.89 5.66 -2.74
N ARG A 156 13.67 5.43 -4.03
CA ARG A 156 13.39 6.46 -5.03
C ARG A 156 11.93 6.38 -5.42
N ALA A 157 11.23 7.50 -5.40
CA ALA A 157 9.87 7.65 -5.88
C ALA A 157 9.82 8.68 -6.99
N ARG A 158 8.79 8.63 -7.83
CA ARG A 158 8.54 9.64 -8.86
C ARG A 158 7.07 10.02 -8.87
N THR A 159 6.78 11.32 -8.94
CA THR A 159 5.43 11.84 -9.24
C THR A 159 5.15 11.75 -10.74
N SER A 160 3.89 11.59 -11.12
CA SER A 160 3.52 11.72 -12.53
C SER A 160 3.63 13.18 -12.99
N PRO A 161 3.84 13.44 -14.30
CA PRO A 161 3.68 14.78 -14.87
C PRO A 161 2.28 15.31 -14.64
N GLY A 162 2.12 16.64 -14.68
CA GLY A 162 0.80 17.27 -14.67
C GLY A 162 -0.04 16.83 -15.88
N VAL A 163 -1.37 16.74 -15.72
CA VAL A 163 -2.28 16.20 -16.74
C VAL A 163 -2.18 16.89 -18.11
N ASN A 164 -1.74 18.15 -18.13
CA ASN A 164 -1.59 18.93 -19.36
C ASN A 164 -0.13 19.05 -19.84
N ASP A 165 0.82 18.45 -19.11
CA ASP A 165 2.21 18.54 -19.47
C ASP A 165 2.49 17.76 -20.75
N ALA A 166 3.27 18.35 -21.66
CA ALA A 166 3.81 17.63 -22.80
C ALA A 166 4.90 16.67 -22.29
N VAL A 167 4.79 15.41 -22.66
CA VAL A 167 5.71 14.35 -22.29
C VAL A 167 6.20 13.65 -23.55
N ASP A 168 7.51 13.61 -23.72
CA ASP A 168 8.12 13.02 -24.92
C ASP A 168 8.20 11.49 -24.84
N ARG A 169 8.21 10.94 -23.64
CA ARG A 169 8.32 9.49 -23.43
C ARG A 169 7.86 9.06 -22.03
N LEU A 170 7.46 7.80 -21.96
CA LEU A 170 7.23 7.05 -20.72
C LEU A 170 7.89 5.67 -20.85
N ARG A 171 8.83 5.36 -19.93
CA ARG A 171 9.53 4.07 -19.88
C ARG A 171 8.92 3.21 -18.81
N ILE A 172 8.29 2.12 -19.21
CA ILE A 172 7.59 1.18 -18.34
C ILE A 172 8.26 -0.19 -18.42
N ALA A 173 8.43 -0.84 -17.28
CA ALA A 173 8.55 -2.29 -17.23
C ALA A 173 7.19 -2.89 -16.88
N LEU A 174 6.78 -3.92 -17.61
CA LEU A 174 5.59 -4.72 -17.31
C LEU A 174 6.04 -6.07 -16.76
N ALA A 175 5.47 -6.47 -15.62
CA ALA A 175 5.75 -7.75 -14.99
C ALA A 175 4.49 -8.36 -14.37
N SER A 176 4.48 -9.70 -14.26
CA SER A 176 3.45 -10.50 -13.59
C SER A 176 3.99 -11.90 -13.26
N CYS A 177 3.22 -12.72 -12.56
CA CYS A 177 3.40 -14.17 -12.45
C CYS A 177 4.79 -14.57 -11.93
N GLN A 178 5.19 -14.01 -10.79
CA GLN A 178 6.51 -14.24 -10.19
C GLN A 178 6.49 -15.38 -9.16
N HIS A 179 6.39 -16.63 -9.61
CA HIS A 179 6.33 -17.77 -8.69
C HIS A 179 7.65 -17.96 -7.94
N TYR A 180 7.65 -17.80 -6.60
CA TYR A 180 8.85 -17.83 -5.75
C TYR A 180 9.66 -19.13 -5.90
N GLU A 181 8.99 -20.27 -6.00
CA GLU A 181 9.65 -21.57 -6.02
C GLU A 181 10.32 -21.89 -7.37
N GLN A 182 9.82 -21.29 -8.47
CA GLN A 182 10.23 -21.66 -9.82
C GLN A 182 11.45 -20.88 -10.34
N GLY A 183 11.95 -19.92 -9.58
CA GLY A 183 13.12 -19.15 -10.00
C GLY A 183 13.58 -18.13 -8.98
N TYR A 184 14.72 -17.53 -9.26
CA TYR A 184 15.19 -16.33 -8.60
C TYR A 184 14.68 -15.10 -9.36
N PHE A 185 14.49 -13.98 -8.67
CA PHE A 185 13.90 -12.78 -9.26
C PHE A 185 14.91 -11.92 -10.04
N ALA A 186 15.74 -12.57 -10.89
CA ALA A 186 16.77 -11.90 -11.68
C ALA A 186 16.24 -10.83 -12.64
N ALA A 187 14.99 -10.97 -13.12
CA ALA A 187 14.33 -9.93 -13.92
C ALA A 187 14.16 -8.63 -13.12
N HIS A 188 13.86 -8.71 -11.83
CA HIS A 188 13.76 -7.53 -10.97
C HIS A 188 15.13 -6.89 -10.72
N ARG A 189 16.22 -7.67 -10.64
CA ARG A 189 17.58 -7.13 -10.61
C ARG A 189 17.91 -6.31 -11.84
N GLU A 190 17.54 -6.80 -13.02
CA GLU A 190 17.71 -6.09 -14.28
C GLU A 190 16.86 -4.81 -14.31
N MET A 191 15.60 -4.89 -13.92
CA MET A 191 14.72 -3.71 -13.84
C MET A 191 15.28 -2.65 -12.88
N ALA A 192 15.81 -3.06 -11.72
CA ALA A 192 16.36 -2.14 -10.72
C ALA A 192 17.53 -1.27 -11.27
N GLN A 193 18.24 -1.75 -12.27
CA GLN A 193 19.38 -1.08 -12.90
C GLN A 193 18.98 -0.21 -14.10
N ARG A 194 17.72 -0.30 -14.57
CA ARG A 194 17.23 0.46 -15.71
C ARG A 194 16.71 1.84 -15.29
N ASP A 195 16.79 2.80 -16.19
CA ASP A 195 16.17 4.10 -16.00
C ASP A 195 14.69 4.05 -16.40
N LEU A 196 13.85 3.52 -15.50
CA LEU A 196 12.40 3.40 -15.68
C LEU A 196 11.68 4.56 -14.99
N ASP A 197 10.56 4.96 -15.57
CA ASP A 197 9.62 5.91 -14.97
C ASP A 197 8.63 5.18 -14.07
N LEU A 198 8.26 3.94 -14.43
CA LEU A 198 7.21 3.16 -13.77
C LEU A 198 7.43 1.66 -13.94
N VAL A 199 7.09 0.88 -12.92
CA VAL A 199 6.89 -0.57 -13.02
C VAL A 199 5.39 -0.86 -12.94
N LEU A 200 4.87 -1.57 -13.92
CA LEU A 200 3.49 -2.06 -13.98
C LEU A 200 3.49 -3.53 -13.60
N PHE A 201 2.85 -3.86 -12.48
CA PHE A 201 2.74 -5.25 -12.01
C PHE A 201 1.27 -5.68 -12.05
N VAL A 202 0.94 -6.64 -12.93
CA VAL A 202 -0.43 -6.96 -13.28
C VAL A 202 -0.93 -8.29 -12.71
N GLY A 203 -0.51 -8.59 -11.49
CA GLY A 203 -1.01 -9.71 -10.70
C GLY A 203 -0.06 -10.89 -10.59
N ASP A 204 -0.43 -11.86 -9.75
CA ASP A 204 0.39 -12.99 -9.34
C ASP A 204 1.71 -12.55 -8.69
N TYR A 205 1.61 -11.58 -7.79
CA TYR A 205 2.77 -11.15 -7.02
C TYR A 205 3.21 -12.21 -6.01
N ILE A 206 2.26 -12.95 -5.44
CA ILE A 206 2.50 -14.16 -4.66
C ILE A 206 1.76 -15.34 -5.28
N TYR A 207 2.17 -16.55 -4.93
CA TYR A 207 1.45 -17.79 -5.20
C TYR A 207 1.12 -18.46 -3.89
N GLU A 208 -0.14 -18.88 -3.73
CA GLU A 208 -0.61 -19.59 -2.54
C GLU A 208 -0.18 -21.05 -2.53
N SER A 209 -0.08 -21.65 -3.72
CA SER A 209 0.23 -23.07 -3.91
C SER A 209 1.70 -23.29 -4.27
N SER A 210 2.14 -24.52 -4.10
CA SER A 210 3.47 -25.01 -4.49
C SER A 210 3.40 -25.87 -5.74
N ASN A 211 4.43 -25.80 -6.58
CA ASN A 211 4.62 -26.70 -7.70
C ASN A 211 5.91 -27.51 -7.52
N PRO A 212 5.86 -28.71 -6.92
CA PRO A 212 7.06 -29.49 -6.57
C PRO A 212 7.92 -29.90 -7.77
N GLN A 213 7.39 -29.87 -8.99
CA GLN A 213 8.09 -30.34 -10.17
C GLN A 213 9.25 -29.42 -10.59
N TYR A 214 9.21 -28.13 -10.26
CA TYR A 214 10.17 -27.12 -10.74
C TYR A 214 10.75 -26.26 -9.62
N MET A 215 10.89 -26.81 -8.43
CA MET A 215 11.32 -26.08 -7.24
C MET A 215 12.81 -25.77 -7.23
N LEU A 216 13.19 -24.51 -7.26
CA LEU A 216 14.54 -24.00 -6.96
C LEU A 216 14.64 -23.43 -5.54
N ARG A 217 13.52 -22.94 -5.01
CA ARG A 217 13.31 -22.45 -3.65
C ARG A 217 12.03 -23.06 -3.11
N GLN A 218 11.79 -22.96 -1.83
CA GLN A 218 10.59 -23.53 -1.21
C GLN A 218 9.77 -22.44 -0.52
N HIS A 219 8.46 -22.49 -0.69
CA HIS A 219 7.54 -21.73 0.15
C HIS A 219 7.65 -22.19 1.61
N LEU A 220 7.67 -21.23 2.52
CA LEU A 220 7.53 -21.51 3.94
C LEU A 220 6.04 -21.66 4.28
N GLY A 221 5.71 -22.63 5.11
CA GLY A 221 4.33 -22.96 5.47
C GLY A 221 3.55 -23.64 4.33
N GLY A 222 2.26 -23.84 4.59
CA GLY A 222 1.32 -24.46 3.63
C GLY A 222 0.62 -23.43 2.73
N VAL A 223 -0.48 -23.86 2.13
CA VAL A 223 -1.38 -22.97 1.37
C VAL A 223 -2.06 -22.00 2.34
N PRO A 224 -1.88 -20.67 2.22
CA PRO A 224 -2.42 -19.69 3.15
C PRO A 224 -3.96 -19.66 3.12
N LYS A 225 -4.56 -19.59 4.31
CA LYS A 225 -6.01 -19.50 4.53
C LYS A 225 -6.37 -18.40 5.53
N SER A 226 -5.47 -18.13 6.47
CA SER A 226 -5.60 -17.08 7.49
C SER A 226 -4.84 -15.82 7.11
N LEU A 227 -5.13 -14.72 7.81
CA LEU A 227 -4.44 -13.44 7.62
C LEU A 227 -2.93 -13.57 7.85
N ASP A 228 -2.52 -14.25 8.92
CA ASP A 228 -1.09 -14.38 9.27
C ASP A 228 -0.35 -15.24 8.24
N GLU A 229 -0.95 -16.30 7.73
CA GLU A 229 -0.35 -17.12 6.66
C GLU A 229 -0.16 -16.32 5.36
N TYR A 230 -1.12 -15.45 4.98
CA TYR A 230 -0.94 -14.53 3.84
C TYR A 230 0.13 -13.47 4.11
N ARG A 231 0.20 -12.93 5.35
CA ARG A 231 1.26 -11.99 5.76
C ARG A 231 2.65 -12.62 5.65
N ASP A 232 2.79 -13.86 6.09
CA ASP A 232 4.05 -14.61 6.01
C ASP A 232 4.43 -14.90 4.55
N ARG A 233 3.46 -15.27 3.71
CA ARG A 233 3.69 -15.50 2.29
C ARG A 233 4.16 -14.21 1.59
N HIS A 234 3.53 -13.08 1.82
CA HIS A 234 3.98 -11.79 1.30
C HIS A 234 5.36 -11.40 1.83
N ALA A 235 5.61 -11.61 3.13
CA ALA A 235 6.91 -11.32 3.74
C ALA A 235 8.02 -12.17 3.11
N GLN A 236 7.77 -13.45 2.84
CA GLN A 236 8.72 -14.33 2.17
C GLN A 236 9.10 -13.79 0.78
N TYR A 237 8.12 -13.39 -0.05
CA TYR A 237 8.41 -12.80 -1.37
C TYR A 237 9.21 -11.51 -1.24
N LYS A 238 8.79 -10.61 -0.34
CA LYS A 238 9.50 -9.35 -0.10
C LYS A 238 10.87 -9.50 0.58
N SER A 239 11.22 -10.67 1.09
CA SER A 239 12.56 -10.95 1.59
C SER A 239 13.58 -11.14 0.47
N ASP A 240 13.17 -11.36 -0.79
CA ASP A 240 14.06 -11.48 -1.92
C ASP A 240 14.78 -10.14 -2.20
N ALA A 241 16.12 -10.19 -2.29
CA ALA A 241 16.95 -9.00 -2.40
C ALA A 241 16.76 -8.25 -3.73
N ASP A 242 16.57 -8.98 -4.83
CA ASP A 242 16.40 -8.39 -6.16
C ASP A 242 15.04 -7.70 -6.28
N LEU A 243 13.99 -8.32 -5.72
CA LEU A 243 12.66 -7.73 -5.65
C LEU A 243 12.64 -6.46 -4.79
N ARG A 244 13.31 -6.48 -3.61
CA ARG A 244 13.46 -5.30 -2.76
C ARG A 244 14.20 -4.16 -3.47
N ALA A 245 15.28 -4.49 -4.17
CA ALA A 245 16.05 -3.51 -4.93
C ALA A 245 15.19 -2.83 -6.01
N CYS A 246 14.36 -3.60 -6.72
CA CYS A 246 13.46 -3.06 -7.73
C CYS A 246 12.36 -2.17 -7.13
N HIS A 247 11.79 -2.57 -5.98
CA HIS A 247 10.84 -1.73 -5.24
C HIS A 247 11.46 -0.42 -4.74
N ALA A 248 12.70 -0.47 -4.26
CA ALA A 248 13.41 0.72 -3.80
C ALA A 248 13.77 1.67 -4.97
N ALA A 249 14.06 1.14 -6.16
CA ALA A 249 14.52 1.91 -7.31
C ALA A 249 13.40 2.62 -8.07
N HIS A 250 12.17 2.09 -8.06
CA HIS A 250 11.09 2.54 -8.94
C HIS A 250 9.76 2.74 -8.24
N THR A 251 8.92 3.58 -8.83
CA THR A 251 7.52 3.71 -8.46
C THR A 251 6.68 2.66 -9.20
N TRP A 252 5.73 2.04 -8.50
CA TRP A 252 4.96 0.92 -9.01
C TRP A 252 3.48 1.28 -9.17
N LEU A 253 2.86 0.73 -10.22
CA LEU A 253 1.42 0.52 -10.29
C LEU A 253 1.15 -0.98 -10.20
N MET A 254 0.27 -1.36 -9.31
CA MET A 254 0.05 -2.76 -8.97
C MET A 254 -1.43 -3.08 -9.00
N THR A 255 -1.74 -4.25 -9.51
CA THR A 255 -3.01 -4.93 -9.33
C THR A 255 -2.76 -6.36 -8.87
N TRP A 256 -3.78 -7.04 -8.36
CA TRP A 256 -3.71 -8.49 -8.13
C TRP A 256 -4.37 -9.24 -9.30
N ASP A 257 -4.10 -10.54 -9.40
CA ASP A 257 -4.88 -11.51 -10.15
C ASP A 257 -5.47 -12.53 -9.15
N ASP A 258 -5.56 -13.78 -9.48
CA ASP A 258 -6.22 -14.75 -8.63
C ASP A 258 -5.31 -15.35 -7.54
N HIS A 259 -4.03 -15.56 -7.82
CA HIS A 259 -3.09 -16.19 -6.90
C HIS A 259 -2.78 -15.39 -5.62
N GLU A 260 -3.08 -14.12 -5.59
CA GLU A 260 -3.05 -13.34 -4.34
C GLU A 260 -4.08 -13.83 -3.32
N VAL A 261 -5.10 -14.55 -3.78
CA VAL A 261 -6.13 -15.20 -2.94
C VAL A 261 -6.06 -16.71 -3.12
N VAL A 262 -6.49 -17.23 -4.25
CA VAL A 262 -6.41 -18.64 -4.65
C VAL A 262 -6.69 -18.80 -6.13
N ASN A 263 -5.94 -19.68 -6.79
CA ASN A 263 -6.03 -19.94 -8.22
C ASN A 263 -7.47 -20.12 -8.74
N ASP A 264 -7.80 -19.35 -9.79
CA ASP A 264 -9.08 -19.34 -10.51
C ASP A 264 -10.31 -19.08 -9.62
N TYR A 265 -10.19 -18.29 -8.56
CA TYR A 265 -11.39 -17.87 -7.84
C TYR A 265 -12.23 -16.87 -8.65
N ALA A 266 -13.53 -16.95 -8.50
CA ALA A 266 -14.46 -16.03 -9.14
C ALA A 266 -15.40 -15.45 -8.08
N ASN A 267 -15.22 -14.17 -7.73
CA ASN A 267 -15.98 -13.46 -6.71
C ASN A 267 -16.00 -14.21 -5.36
N ASP A 268 -17.07 -14.90 -5.00
CA ASP A 268 -17.27 -15.64 -3.76
C ASP A 268 -17.13 -17.17 -3.89
N LEU A 269 -16.62 -17.63 -5.03
CA LEU A 269 -16.43 -19.03 -5.36
C LEU A 269 -14.96 -19.35 -5.61
N ASP A 270 -14.47 -20.45 -5.06
CA ASP A 270 -13.21 -21.10 -5.42
C ASP A 270 -13.45 -22.39 -6.22
N ARG A 271 -12.39 -22.98 -6.76
CA ARG A 271 -12.45 -24.23 -7.52
C ARG A 271 -13.02 -25.43 -6.72
N ASN A 272 -12.94 -25.37 -5.39
CA ASN A 272 -13.39 -26.44 -4.51
C ASN A 272 -14.85 -26.25 -4.07
N PHE A 273 -15.53 -25.21 -4.57
CA PHE A 273 -16.89 -24.86 -4.17
C PHE A 273 -17.02 -24.72 -2.64
N THR A 274 -16.00 -24.14 -2.01
CA THR A 274 -16.02 -23.82 -0.59
C THR A 274 -17.24 -22.95 -0.27
N ASP A 275 -17.86 -23.15 0.90
CA ASP A 275 -18.96 -22.31 1.36
C ASP A 275 -18.61 -20.82 1.15
N PRO A 276 -19.46 -20.05 0.48
CA PRO A 276 -19.15 -18.66 0.11
C PRO A 276 -18.76 -17.79 1.30
N GLN A 277 -19.34 -18.02 2.48
CA GLN A 277 -19.01 -17.25 3.67
C GLN A 277 -17.62 -17.60 4.22
N VAL A 278 -17.23 -18.86 4.14
CA VAL A 278 -15.88 -19.32 4.49
C VAL A 278 -14.87 -18.72 3.51
N PHE A 279 -15.17 -18.77 2.22
CA PHE A 279 -14.29 -18.24 1.19
C PHE A 279 -14.15 -16.71 1.29
N LEU A 280 -15.21 -15.97 1.53
CA LEU A 280 -15.16 -14.52 1.71
C LEU A 280 -14.29 -14.08 2.91
N ARG A 281 -14.23 -14.89 3.99
CA ARG A 281 -13.30 -14.65 5.10
C ARG A 281 -11.85 -14.82 4.65
N ARG A 282 -11.54 -15.87 3.87
CA ARG A 282 -10.23 -16.08 3.28
C ARG A 282 -9.84 -14.91 2.36
N ARG A 283 -10.76 -14.50 1.48
CA ARG A 283 -10.53 -13.36 0.57
C ARG A 283 -10.28 -12.06 1.33
N ALA A 284 -11.02 -11.81 2.41
CA ALA A 284 -10.77 -10.65 3.28
C ALA A 284 -9.36 -10.67 3.90
N ALA A 285 -8.91 -11.82 4.36
CA ALA A 285 -7.55 -12.01 4.89
C ALA A 285 -6.48 -11.74 3.82
N ALA A 286 -6.67 -12.28 2.63
CA ALA A 286 -5.77 -12.07 1.49
C ALA A 286 -5.70 -10.60 1.07
N TYR A 287 -6.84 -9.91 0.95
CA TYR A 287 -6.90 -8.49 0.58
C TYR A 287 -6.26 -7.59 1.64
N GLN A 288 -6.45 -7.89 2.92
CA GLN A 288 -5.79 -7.17 4.00
C GLN A 288 -4.28 -7.36 3.93
N ALA A 289 -3.80 -8.60 3.78
CA ALA A 289 -2.38 -8.90 3.66
C ALA A 289 -1.76 -8.22 2.42
N TYR A 290 -2.46 -8.21 1.29
CA TYR A 290 -2.04 -7.49 0.08
C TYR A 290 -1.87 -5.99 0.37
N PHE A 291 -2.88 -5.34 0.94
CA PHE A 291 -2.78 -3.93 1.32
C PHE A 291 -1.59 -3.67 2.24
N GLU A 292 -1.40 -4.49 3.26
CA GLU A 292 -0.32 -4.33 4.24
C GLU A 292 1.08 -4.46 3.64
N HIS A 293 1.21 -5.04 2.43
CA HIS A 293 2.50 -5.27 1.78
C HIS A 293 2.72 -4.48 0.48
N MET A 294 1.71 -3.79 -0.01
CA MET A 294 1.79 -3.08 -1.30
C MET A 294 1.70 -1.57 -1.14
N PRO A 295 2.41 -0.79 -1.98
CA PRO A 295 2.38 0.67 -1.94
C PRO A 295 1.10 1.23 -2.60
N VAL A 296 -0.07 0.90 -2.04
CA VAL A 296 -1.39 1.30 -2.55
C VAL A 296 -2.10 2.25 -1.60
N ARG A 297 -2.96 3.13 -2.13
CA ARG A 297 -3.64 4.18 -1.34
C ARG A 297 -4.79 3.66 -0.49
N LEU A 298 -5.56 2.73 -1.04
CA LEU A 298 -6.80 2.25 -0.44
C LEU A 298 -6.64 0.80 -0.02
N GLY A 299 -6.95 0.53 1.23
CA GLY A 299 -7.10 -0.81 1.75
C GLY A 299 -8.50 -1.39 1.52
N PRO A 300 -8.76 -2.59 2.04
CA PRO A 300 -10.08 -3.18 2.04
C PRO A 300 -11.11 -2.26 2.71
N ASP A 301 -12.34 -2.33 2.23
CA ASP A 301 -13.47 -1.63 2.85
C ASP A 301 -13.68 -2.14 4.29
N ALA A 302 -13.66 -1.24 5.26
CA ALA A 302 -13.83 -1.61 6.67
C ALA A 302 -15.21 -2.25 6.97
N ALA A 303 -16.26 -1.86 6.21
CA ALA A 303 -17.59 -2.44 6.34
C ALA A 303 -17.75 -3.76 5.57
N LYS A 304 -16.90 -3.96 4.54
CA LYS A 304 -16.90 -5.14 3.67
C LYS A 304 -15.47 -5.62 3.43
N PRO A 305 -14.81 -6.25 4.40
CA PRO A 305 -13.38 -6.56 4.33
C PRO A 305 -12.96 -7.46 3.16
N SER A 306 -13.91 -8.21 2.59
CA SER A 306 -13.70 -9.01 1.37
C SER A 306 -13.80 -8.20 0.07
N GLN A 307 -14.00 -6.88 0.15
CA GLN A 307 -14.02 -5.99 -1.00
C GLN A 307 -12.88 -4.98 -0.90
N MET A 308 -12.16 -4.83 -1.99
CA MET A 308 -11.12 -3.84 -2.15
C MET A 308 -11.15 -3.35 -3.61
N ARG A 309 -11.04 -2.05 -3.80
CA ARG A 309 -10.95 -1.49 -5.15
C ARG A 309 -9.56 -1.72 -5.71
N ILE A 310 -9.48 -2.46 -6.82
CA ILE A 310 -8.23 -2.80 -7.49
C ILE A 310 -8.02 -1.98 -8.77
N HIS A 311 -9.12 -1.67 -9.50
CA HIS A 311 -9.04 -0.90 -10.72
C HIS A 311 -8.76 0.57 -10.42
N ASP A 312 -7.83 1.14 -11.17
CA ASP A 312 -7.48 2.54 -11.08
C ASP A 312 -7.16 3.11 -12.48
N ARG A 313 -7.07 4.42 -12.56
CA ARG A 313 -6.66 5.13 -13.77
C ARG A 313 -5.55 6.11 -13.42
N MET A 314 -4.48 6.06 -14.17
CA MET A 314 -3.40 7.02 -14.08
C MET A 314 -3.29 7.80 -15.39
N ALA A 315 -3.07 9.11 -15.29
CA ALA A 315 -2.65 9.94 -16.39
C ALA A 315 -1.14 10.23 -16.26
N TRP A 316 -0.43 10.21 -17.38
CA TRP A 316 0.99 10.56 -17.45
C TRP A 316 1.19 11.70 -18.44
N GLY A 317 1.00 12.94 -17.95
CA GLY A 317 0.92 14.09 -18.83
C GLY A 317 -0.26 13.95 -19.80
N ARG A 318 0.02 14.20 -21.08
CA ARG A 318 -0.98 14.05 -22.17
C ARG A 318 -0.95 12.69 -22.85
N LEU A 319 -0.19 11.71 -22.29
CA LEU A 319 -0.20 10.32 -22.75
C LEU A 319 -1.42 9.56 -22.22
#